data_e41411f5d0a118e1aae171e255e8b8da
#
_entry.id   e41411f5d0a118e1aae171e255e8b8da
#
_cell.length_a   1.000
_cell.length_b   1.000
_cell.length_c   1.000
_cell.angle_alpha   90.00
_cell.angle_beta   90.00
_cell.angle_gamma   90.00
#
_symmetry.space_group_name_H-M   'P 1'
#
loop_
_entity.id
_entity.type
_entity.pdbx_description
1 polymer ?
#
loop_
_entity_poly.entity_id
_entity_poly.type
_entity_poly.pdbx_seq_one_letter_code
_entity_poly.pdbx_strand_id
1 'polypeptide(L)'
;MKHQQSLSVFRVRRFGGCRFGRRLGCSLGFWLLTGHRHGLQGAEDCVNGFELGGFAHGDYLRTGAIARFSPVMGAVQSFASAGGPLIGICNGFQVLLEAGLLPGAMLRNTDMYRCQFVHVRVEQTDTPFTNLCAPGQVLKIPIAHGEGNYFADPEALEELERNRQVIFRYVSPAGEVTKEGNPNGSLRNIAGICNRARNVVGLMQHPERACESPLGSADGKIVLDSVVHSLIARV
;
A
#
# COMPACT_ATOMS: atom_id res chain seq x y z
N MET A 1 -21.58 2.49 -31.73
CA MET A 1 -21.26 2.10 -30.35
C MET A 1 -19.78 2.35 -30.16
N LYS A 2 -19.41 3.44 -29.50
CA LYS A 2 -18.00 3.82 -29.25
C LYS A 2 -17.54 3.12 -27.99
N HIS A 3 -16.61 2.18 -28.12
CA HIS A 3 -15.88 1.62 -26.99
C HIS A 3 -15.06 2.72 -26.34
N GLN A 4 -15.50 3.16 -25.18
CA GLN A 4 -14.72 4.00 -24.28
C GLN A 4 -13.72 3.07 -23.59
N GLN A 5 -12.48 3.06 -24.09
CA GLN A 5 -11.37 2.41 -23.40
C GLN A 5 -11.14 3.16 -22.10
N SER A 6 -11.45 2.53 -20.97
CA SER A 6 -11.11 3.05 -19.67
C SER A 6 -9.58 2.98 -19.51
N LEU A 7 -8.94 4.14 -19.49
CA LEU A 7 -7.53 4.26 -19.18
C LEU A 7 -7.29 3.81 -17.73
N SER A 8 -6.59 2.71 -17.58
CA SER A 8 -6.08 2.26 -16.30
C SER A 8 -4.96 3.18 -15.86
N VAL A 9 -5.14 3.85 -14.74
CA VAL A 9 -4.21 4.85 -14.23
C VAL A 9 -3.33 4.24 -13.15
N PHE A 10 -2.05 4.04 -13.45
CA PHE A 10 -1.04 3.85 -12.42
C PHE A 10 -0.84 5.18 -11.69
N ARG A 11 -1.16 5.20 -10.41
CA ARG A 11 -0.95 6.37 -9.58
C ARG A 11 0.42 6.24 -8.91
N VAL A 12 1.43 6.87 -9.52
CA VAL A 12 2.73 7.04 -8.87
C VAL A 12 2.73 8.43 -8.25
N ARG A 13 2.73 8.50 -6.92
CA ARG A 13 2.89 9.78 -6.21
C ARG A 13 4.36 10.02 -5.94
N ARG A 14 4.84 11.17 -6.40
CA ARG A 14 6.17 11.67 -6.10
C ARG A 14 6.11 12.53 -4.83
N PHE A 15 6.80 12.12 -3.80
CA PHE A 15 7.04 12.96 -2.63
C PHE A 15 8.37 13.70 -2.87
N GLY A 16 8.32 14.89 -3.38
CA GLY A 16 9.50 15.70 -3.65
C GLY A 16 9.32 17.15 -3.22
N GLY A 17 10.36 17.71 -2.63
CA GLY A 17 10.48 18.97 -1.93
C GLY A 17 9.67 20.15 -2.46
N CYS A 18 8.71 20.61 -1.68
CA CYS A 18 8.18 21.96 -1.76
C CYS A 18 9.14 22.90 -1.04
N ARG A 19 9.78 23.82 -1.78
CA ARG A 19 10.29 25.05 -1.18
C ARG A 19 9.14 25.75 -0.46
N PHE A 20 9.31 25.97 0.83
CA PHE A 20 8.37 26.74 1.66
C PHE A 20 8.22 28.16 1.11
N GLY A 21 7.15 28.39 0.35
CA GLY A 21 6.61 29.67 -0.02
C GLY A 21 5.20 29.78 0.54
N ARG A 22 4.96 30.71 1.44
CA ARG A 22 3.71 30.95 2.14
C ARG A 22 2.51 30.95 1.20
N ARG A 23 1.61 29.97 1.31
CA ARG A 23 0.14 30.06 1.31
C ARG A 23 -0.43 28.65 1.44
N LEU A 24 -1.21 28.45 2.49
CA LEU A 24 -2.03 27.28 2.73
C LEU A 24 -3.02 27.09 1.58
N GLY A 25 -2.83 26.04 0.83
CA GLY A 25 -3.74 25.50 -0.14
C GLY A 25 -3.27 24.07 -0.39
N CYS A 26 -3.85 23.08 0.30
CA CYS A 26 -3.63 21.67 0.05
C CYS A 26 -4.15 21.28 -1.34
N SER A 27 -3.42 21.60 -2.40
CA SER A 27 -3.56 20.91 -3.68
C SER A 27 -2.55 19.76 -3.69
N LEU A 28 -2.97 18.57 -3.26
CA LEU A 28 -2.30 17.33 -3.53
C LEU A 28 -2.20 17.17 -5.05
N GLY A 29 -1.06 17.56 -5.61
CA GLY A 29 -0.76 17.42 -7.02
C GLY A 29 -0.71 15.96 -7.41
N PHE A 30 -1.78 15.50 -8.06
CA PHE A 30 -1.82 14.19 -8.72
C PHE A 30 -1.02 14.27 -10.02
N TRP A 31 0.06 13.51 -10.14
CA TRP A 31 0.71 13.31 -11.42
C TRP A 31 0.21 12.00 -12.02
N LEU A 32 -0.57 12.15 -13.09
CA LEU A 32 -1.01 11.08 -13.98
C LEU A 32 0.13 10.80 -14.96
N LEU A 33 0.76 9.65 -14.91
CA LEU A 33 1.57 9.17 -16.02
C LEU A 33 0.64 8.56 -17.08
N THR A 34 0.06 9.41 -17.93
CA THR A 34 -0.50 8.96 -19.19
C THR A 34 0.66 8.58 -20.10
N GLY A 35 0.62 7.35 -20.65
CA GLY A 35 1.65 6.85 -21.56
C GLY A 35 1.75 7.66 -22.84
N HIS A 36 2.54 8.74 -22.83
CA HIS A 36 3.11 9.35 -23.99
C HIS A 36 4.63 9.19 -23.91
N ARG A 37 5.19 8.63 -24.99
CA ARG A 37 6.59 8.43 -25.21
C ARG A 37 7.36 9.75 -25.06
N HIS A 38 7.94 10.01 -23.92
CA HIS A 38 9.13 10.84 -23.80
C HIS A 38 10.02 10.20 -22.74
N GLY A 39 11.27 9.98 -23.14
CA GLY A 39 12.26 9.18 -22.45
C GLY A 39 12.39 9.52 -20.97
N LEU A 40 12.46 8.48 -20.17
CA LEU A 40 12.79 8.50 -18.74
C LEU A 40 14.28 8.85 -18.48
N GLN A 41 14.89 9.69 -19.31
CA GLN A 41 16.17 10.31 -19.01
C GLN A 41 15.91 11.51 -18.09
N GLY A 42 16.09 11.32 -16.80
CA GLY A 42 15.93 12.35 -15.77
C GLY A 42 15.07 11.91 -14.56
N ALA A 43 14.65 10.64 -14.48
CA ALA A 43 13.92 10.12 -13.32
C ALA A 43 14.86 9.76 -12.14
N GLU A 44 16.15 9.78 -12.32
CA GLU A 44 17.13 9.32 -11.33
C GLU A 44 17.36 10.32 -10.19
N ASP A 45 17.05 11.60 -10.37
CA ASP A 45 17.51 12.64 -9.44
C ASP A 45 16.52 13.05 -8.34
N CYS A 46 15.30 12.52 -8.24
CA CYS A 46 14.34 13.01 -7.24
C CYS A 46 13.24 12.04 -6.82
N VAL A 47 13.42 10.74 -6.80
CA VAL A 47 12.36 9.84 -6.31
C VAL A 47 12.64 9.42 -4.88
N ASN A 48 11.94 10.06 -3.94
CA ASN A 48 12.09 9.78 -2.52
C ASN A 48 11.16 8.66 -2.01
N GLY A 49 10.14 8.26 -2.78
CA GLY A 49 9.24 7.16 -2.46
C GLY A 49 8.23 6.89 -3.58
N PHE A 50 7.72 5.65 -3.65
CA PHE A 50 6.68 5.25 -4.59
C PHE A 50 5.45 4.75 -3.86
N GLU A 51 4.26 5.15 -4.33
CA GLU A 51 2.98 4.58 -3.98
C GLU A 51 2.39 3.89 -5.22
N LEU A 52 2.02 2.62 -5.08
CA LEU A 52 1.27 1.87 -6.08
C LEU A 52 -0.18 1.71 -5.60
N GLY A 53 -1.14 2.01 -6.47
CA GLY A 53 -2.56 1.84 -6.15
C GLY A 53 -3.46 2.15 -7.35
N GLY A 54 -4.74 1.85 -7.19
CA GLY A 54 -5.76 2.01 -8.22
C GLY A 54 -5.89 0.78 -9.12
N PHE A 55 -7.09 0.60 -9.74
CA PHE A 55 -7.34 -0.53 -10.64
C PHE A 55 -6.49 -0.42 -11.90
N ALA A 56 -5.58 -1.37 -12.06
CA ALA A 56 -4.71 -1.48 -13.21
C ALA A 56 -5.20 -2.61 -14.13
N HIS A 57 -5.45 -2.29 -15.40
CA HIS A 57 -5.74 -3.27 -16.46
C HIS A 57 -7.02 -4.12 -16.30
N GLY A 58 -7.97 -3.74 -15.44
CA GLY A 58 -9.33 -4.28 -15.45
C GLY A 58 -9.52 -5.67 -14.84
N ASP A 59 -8.55 -6.22 -14.12
CA ASP A 59 -8.64 -7.45 -13.31
C ASP A 59 -9.28 -8.69 -13.99
N TYR A 60 -9.10 -8.84 -15.30
CA TYR A 60 -9.77 -9.91 -16.09
C TYR A 60 -9.29 -11.33 -15.77
N LEU A 61 -8.09 -11.50 -15.20
CA LEU A 61 -7.52 -12.79 -14.81
C LEU A 61 -7.41 -12.89 -13.30
N ARG A 62 -6.48 -12.14 -12.74
CA ARG A 62 -6.20 -12.02 -11.33
C ARG A 62 -5.71 -10.61 -11.08
N THR A 63 -6.20 -10.00 -10.02
CA THR A 63 -5.90 -8.61 -9.68
C THR A 63 -4.39 -8.38 -9.58
N GLY A 64 -3.89 -7.38 -10.29
CA GLY A 64 -2.46 -7.07 -10.34
C GLY A 64 -1.62 -7.90 -11.31
N ALA A 65 -2.14 -9.03 -11.83
CA ALA A 65 -1.36 -9.96 -12.68
C ALA A 65 -0.86 -9.34 -13.98
N ILE A 66 -1.64 -8.47 -14.62
CA ILE A 66 -1.24 -7.79 -15.85
C ILE A 66 -0.32 -6.62 -15.54
N ALA A 67 -0.55 -5.92 -14.44
CA ALA A 67 0.20 -4.75 -14.02
C ALA A 67 1.70 -5.06 -13.83
N ARG A 68 2.05 -6.27 -13.35
CA ARG A 68 3.45 -6.70 -13.16
C ARG A 68 4.30 -6.66 -14.42
N PHE A 69 3.67 -6.74 -15.60
CA PHE A 69 4.36 -6.69 -16.91
C PHE A 69 4.51 -5.27 -17.45
N SER A 70 4.01 -4.27 -16.74
CA SER A 70 4.21 -2.88 -17.14
C SER A 70 5.69 -2.50 -17.14
N PRO A 71 6.18 -1.77 -18.16
CA PRO A 71 7.58 -1.32 -18.21
C PRO A 71 8.03 -0.55 -16.97
N VAL A 72 7.12 0.14 -16.29
CA VAL A 72 7.42 0.87 -15.04
C VAL A 72 7.85 -0.06 -13.90
N MET A 73 7.45 -1.34 -13.93
CA MET A 73 7.79 -2.28 -12.86
C MET A 73 9.29 -2.58 -12.78
N GLY A 74 10.03 -2.48 -13.89
CA GLY A 74 11.49 -2.57 -13.88
C GLY A 74 12.14 -1.44 -13.05
N ALA A 75 11.65 -0.21 -13.21
CA ALA A 75 12.11 0.93 -12.41
C ALA A 75 11.70 0.79 -10.94
N VAL A 76 10.48 0.32 -10.66
CA VAL A 76 9.98 0.05 -9.30
C VAL A 76 10.84 -1.00 -8.59
N GLN A 77 11.16 -2.11 -9.26
CA GLN A 77 12.02 -3.16 -8.71
C GLN A 77 13.43 -2.65 -8.42
N SER A 78 14.03 -1.89 -9.36
CA SER A 78 15.35 -1.28 -9.17
C SER A 78 15.36 -0.31 -7.98
N PHE A 79 14.34 0.54 -7.87
CA PHE A 79 14.17 1.47 -6.75
C PHE A 79 14.04 0.75 -5.41
N ALA A 80 13.21 -0.29 -5.33
CA ALA A 80 13.04 -1.10 -4.14
C ALA A 80 14.33 -1.82 -3.74
N SER A 81 15.06 -2.38 -4.73
CA SER A 81 16.34 -3.07 -4.50
C SER A 81 17.44 -2.11 -4.02
N ALA A 82 17.39 -0.85 -4.42
CA ALA A 82 18.27 0.20 -3.93
C ALA A 82 17.91 0.72 -2.51
N GLY A 83 16.89 0.12 -1.85
CA GLY A 83 16.44 0.50 -0.51
C GLY A 83 15.43 1.66 -0.50
N GLY A 84 14.92 2.05 -1.65
CA GLY A 84 13.88 3.08 -1.75
C GLY A 84 12.57 2.65 -1.08
N PRO A 85 11.88 3.53 -0.34
CA PRO A 85 10.62 3.20 0.33
C PRO A 85 9.49 3.07 -0.69
N LEU A 86 8.83 1.91 -0.70
CA LEU A 86 7.76 1.55 -1.62
C LEU A 86 6.54 1.08 -0.83
N ILE A 87 5.38 1.68 -1.07
CA ILE A 87 4.10 1.27 -0.49
C ILE A 87 3.13 0.85 -1.58
N GLY A 88 2.51 -0.32 -1.42
CA GLY A 88 1.40 -0.81 -2.23
C GLY A 88 0.09 -0.76 -1.45
N ILE A 89 -0.85 0.08 -1.89
CA ILE A 89 -2.15 0.24 -1.26
C ILE A 89 -3.22 -0.49 -2.09
N CYS A 90 -3.97 -1.38 -1.46
CA CYS A 90 -5.06 -2.16 -2.06
C CYS A 90 -4.58 -2.88 -3.34
N ASN A 91 -4.97 -2.43 -4.54
CA ASN A 91 -4.47 -2.97 -5.81
C ASN A 91 -2.94 -2.91 -5.92
N GLY A 92 -2.30 -1.91 -5.34
CA GLY A 92 -0.84 -1.82 -5.27
C GLY A 92 -0.21 -2.98 -4.50
N PHE A 93 -0.83 -3.42 -3.40
CA PHE A 93 -0.37 -4.60 -2.67
C PHE A 93 -0.49 -5.87 -3.53
N GLN A 94 -1.61 -6.04 -4.25
CA GLN A 94 -1.80 -7.14 -5.18
C GLN A 94 -0.71 -7.15 -6.26
N VAL A 95 -0.36 -5.99 -6.82
CA VAL A 95 0.73 -5.85 -7.80
C VAL A 95 2.07 -6.23 -7.20
N LEU A 96 2.38 -5.83 -5.95
CA LEU A 96 3.63 -6.19 -5.28
C LEU A 96 3.77 -7.70 -5.05
N LEU A 97 2.66 -8.39 -4.72
CA LEU A 97 2.62 -9.85 -4.61
C LEU A 97 2.88 -10.51 -5.97
N GLU A 98 2.16 -10.08 -7.02
CA GLU A 98 2.31 -10.60 -8.37
C GLU A 98 3.70 -10.35 -8.97
N ALA A 99 4.34 -9.25 -8.59
CA ALA A 99 5.71 -8.91 -9.01
C ALA A 99 6.79 -9.63 -8.20
N GLY A 100 6.43 -10.40 -7.16
CA GLY A 100 7.37 -11.09 -6.28
C GLY A 100 8.18 -10.16 -5.36
N LEU A 101 7.74 -8.91 -5.19
CA LEU A 101 8.36 -7.96 -4.26
C LEU A 101 7.92 -8.19 -2.81
N LEU A 102 6.79 -8.86 -2.62
CA LEU A 102 6.29 -9.36 -1.35
C LEU A 102 5.86 -10.82 -1.50
N PRO A 103 5.96 -11.66 -0.46
CA PRO A 103 5.56 -13.07 -0.51
C PRO A 103 4.06 -13.24 -0.39
N GLY A 104 3.53 -14.36 -0.91
CA GLY A 104 2.12 -14.74 -0.83
C GLY A 104 1.30 -14.35 -2.04
N ALA A 105 -0.01 -14.39 -1.89
CA ALA A 105 -0.98 -14.10 -2.94
C ALA A 105 -2.23 -13.43 -2.33
N MET A 106 -3.02 -12.79 -3.19
CA MET A 106 -4.32 -12.26 -2.80
C MET A 106 -5.42 -13.08 -3.43
N LEU A 107 -6.34 -13.57 -2.62
CA LEU A 107 -7.52 -14.32 -3.04
C LEU A 107 -8.77 -13.45 -2.94
N ARG A 108 -9.87 -13.94 -3.51
CA ARG A 108 -11.20 -13.36 -3.31
C ARG A 108 -11.58 -13.40 -1.83
N ASN A 109 -12.28 -12.36 -1.41
CA ASN A 109 -12.88 -12.34 -0.09
C ASN A 109 -13.80 -13.56 0.11
N THR A 110 -13.93 -14.02 1.34
CA THR A 110 -14.78 -15.17 1.67
C THR A 110 -16.25 -14.96 1.33
N ASP A 111 -16.74 -13.71 1.33
CA ASP A 111 -18.15 -13.40 1.05
C ASP A 111 -18.30 -12.60 -0.26
N MET A 112 -18.04 -11.29 -0.19
CA MET A 112 -18.30 -10.36 -1.28
C MET A 112 -17.35 -9.16 -1.24
N TYR A 113 -17.59 -8.19 -2.11
CA TYR A 113 -16.92 -6.88 -2.06
C TYR A 113 -17.18 -6.19 -0.73
N ARG A 114 -16.11 -5.76 -0.06
CA ARG A 114 -16.17 -5.06 1.23
C ARG A 114 -15.77 -3.60 1.04
N CYS A 115 -16.67 -2.69 1.48
CA CYS A 115 -16.40 -1.26 1.51
C CYS A 115 -16.84 -0.75 2.89
N GLN A 116 -15.91 -0.70 3.83
CA GLN A 116 -16.20 -0.37 5.24
C GLN A 116 -14.95 0.09 5.97
N PHE A 117 -15.12 0.75 7.12
CA PHE A 117 -14.03 0.95 8.06
C PHE A 117 -13.71 -0.36 8.76
N VAL A 118 -12.42 -0.63 8.94
CA VAL A 118 -11.89 -1.75 9.71
C VAL A 118 -10.91 -1.22 10.75
N HIS A 119 -10.61 -2.04 11.75
CA HIS A 119 -9.56 -1.75 12.72
C HIS A 119 -8.36 -2.62 12.41
N VAL A 120 -7.19 -2.00 12.36
CA VAL A 120 -5.92 -2.69 12.18
C VAL A 120 -4.99 -2.34 13.32
N ARG A 121 -4.31 -3.33 13.85
CA ARG A 121 -3.29 -3.15 14.88
C ARG A 121 -1.91 -3.09 14.23
N VAL A 122 -1.11 -2.13 14.66
CA VAL A 122 0.29 -2.01 14.26
C VAL A 122 1.12 -3.05 15.01
N GLU A 123 1.67 -4.02 14.28
CA GLU A 123 2.50 -5.09 14.83
C GLU A 123 3.99 -4.70 14.88
N GLN A 124 4.44 -3.88 13.92
CA GLN A 124 5.84 -3.46 13.78
C GLN A 124 5.92 -1.97 13.51
N THR A 125 6.86 -1.29 14.14
CA THR A 125 7.07 0.16 14.01
C THR A 125 8.42 0.51 13.38
N ASP A 126 9.17 -0.48 12.94
CA ASP A 126 10.52 -0.35 12.38
C ASP A 126 10.54 -0.29 10.85
N THR A 127 9.49 0.25 10.25
CA THR A 127 9.40 0.51 8.80
C THR A 127 9.26 2.00 8.52
N PRO A 128 9.62 2.48 7.32
CA PRO A 128 9.37 3.88 6.90
C PRO A 128 7.91 4.30 6.96
N PHE A 129 6.98 3.36 7.08
CA PHE A 129 5.53 3.58 7.01
C PHE A 129 4.83 3.48 8.37
N THR A 130 5.56 3.09 9.41
CA THR A 130 5.00 2.84 10.76
C THR A 130 5.85 3.44 11.89
N ASN A 131 6.94 4.11 11.57
CA ASN A 131 7.91 4.61 12.55
C ASN A 131 7.40 5.73 13.49
N LEU A 132 6.26 6.34 13.15
CA LEU A 132 5.56 7.27 14.05
C LEU A 132 4.42 6.59 14.83
N CYS A 133 4.10 5.34 14.53
CA CYS A 133 3.08 4.60 15.26
C CYS A 133 3.62 4.08 16.60
N ALA A 134 2.74 3.93 17.58
CA ALA A 134 3.05 3.18 18.79
C ALA A 134 2.89 1.67 18.56
N PRO A 135 3.71 0.80 19.16
CA PRO A 135 3.51 -0.64 19.14
C PRO A 135 2.12 -1.01 19.67
N GLY A 136 1.38 -1.84 18.94
CA GLY A 136 0.03 -2.24 19.31
C GLY A 136 -1.05 -1.16 19.07
N GLN A 137 -0.71 -0.02 18.50
CA GLN A 137 -1.68 1.03 18.17
C GLN A 137 -2.76 0.49 17.23
N VAL A 138 -4.02 0.75 17.54
CA VAL A 138 -5.16 0.41 16.69
C VAL A 138 -5.53 1.61 15.84
N LEU A 139 -5.61 1.39 14.52
CA LEU A 139 -5.97 2.41 13.53
C LEU A 139 -7.30 2.03 12.88
N LYS A 140 -8.21 2.99 12.75
CA LYS A 140 -9.47 2.86 12.04
C LYS A 140 -9.30 3.37 10.61
N ILE A 141 -9.20 2.48 9.62
CA ILE A 141 -8.91 2.81 8.23
C ILE A 141 -9.91 2.09 7.30
N PRO A 142 -10.42 2.72 6.22
CA PRO A 142 -11.36 2.06 5.32
C PRO A 142 -10.67 1.05 4.40
N ILE A 143 -11.43 0.03 3.99
CA ILE A 143 -11.13 -0.90 2.91
C ILE A 143 -12.18 -0.77 1.80
N ALA A 144 -11.81 -1.10 0.55
CA ALA A 144 -12.72 -1.14 -0.60
C ALA A 144 -12.21 -2.15 -1.64
N HIS A 145 -12.51 -3.46 -1.44
CA HIS A 145 -11.99 -4.52 -2.30
C HIS A 145 -12.86 -5.78 -2.32
N GLY A 146 -12.81 -6.51 -3.44
CA GLY A 146 -13.40 -7.85 -3.59
C GLY A 146 -12.35 -8.96 -3.46
N GLU A 147 -11.06 -8.63 -3.60
CA GLU A 147 -9.91 -9.51 -3.48
C GLU A 147 -8.91 -8.92 -2.49
N GLY A 148 -9.07 -9.27 -1.22
CA GLY A 148 -8.23 -8.77 -0.13
C GLY A 148 -7.86 -9.86 0.87
N ASN A 149 -8.24 -11.11 0.59
CA ASN A 149 -7.94 -12.27 1.40
C ASN A 149 -6.47 -12.69 1.17
N TYR A 150 -5.60 -12.27 2.08
CA TYR A 150 -4.17 -12.64 2.02
C TYR A 150 -3.98 -14.13 2.29
N PHE A 151 -3.23 -14.77 1.40
CA PHE A 151 -2.89 -16.18 1.47
C PHE A 151 -1.39 -16.38 1.25
N ALA A 152 -0.81 -17.29 2.02
CA ALA A 152 0.52 -17.83 1.78
C ALA A 152 0.55 -19.29 2.26
N ASP A 153 1.50 -20.09 1.77
CA ASP A 153 1.69 -21.42 2.30
C ASP A 153 2.16 -21.39 3.76
N PRO A 154 2.03 -22.50 4.49
CA PRO A 154 2.38 -22.55 5.91
C PRO A 154 3.83 -22.16 6.21
N GLU A 155 4.77 -22.54 5.34
CA GLU A 155 6.19 -22.24 5.51
C GLU A 155 6.45 -20.74 5.37
N ALA A 156 5.87 -20.10 4.34
CA ALA A 156 5.96 -18.66 4.14
C ALA A 156 5.29 -17.88 5.27
N LEU A 157 4.17 -18.37 5.82
CA LEU A 157 3.53 -17.75 6.99
C LEU A 157 4.42 -17.80 8.22
N GLU A 158 5.07 -18.95 8.49
CA GLU A 158 6.02 -19.07 9.61
C GLU A 158 7.25 -18.17 9.40
N GLU A 159 7.72 -18.05 8.16
CA GLU A 159 8.81 -17.14 7.83
C GLU A 159 8.45 -15.67 8.05
N LEU A 160 7.26 -15.24 7.64
CA LEU A 160 6.75 -13.89 7.87
C LEU A 160 6.69 -13.55 9.36
N GLU A 161 6.22 -14.48 10.19
CA GLU A 161 6.15 -14.29 11.64
C GLU A 161 7.56 -14.22 12.26
N ARG A 162 8.41 -15.17 11.95
CA ARG A 162 9.78 -15.26 12.47
C ARG A 162 10.61 -14.03 12.14
N ASN A 163 10.43 -13.50 10.91
CA ASN A 163 11.13 -12.30 10.44
C ASN A 163 10.40 -11.00 10.81
N ARG A 164 9.29 -11.08 11.57
CA ARG A 164 8.47 -9.94 11.96
C ARG A 164 8.02 -9.08 10.77
N GLN A 165 7.67 -9.72 9.65
CA GLN A 165 7.27 -9.06 8.40
C GLN A 165 5.78 -8.70 8.37
N VAL A 166 4.96 -9.24 9.27
CA VAL A 166 3.58 -8.81 9.44
C VAL A 166 3.56 -7.48 10.19
N ILE A 167 3.12 -6.41 9.51
CA ILE A 167 3.13 -5.05 10.06
C ILE A 167 1.75 -4.58 10.52
N PHE A 168 0.68 -5.12 9.91
CA PHE A 168 -0.69 -4.84 10.31
C PHE A 168 -1.52 -6.12 10.40
N ARG A 169 -2.37 -6.21 11.42
CA ARG A 169 -3.40 -7.26 11.54
C ARG A 169 -4.79 -6.65 11.68
N TYR A 170 -5.76 -7.30 11.05
CA TYR A 170 -7.17 -7.03 11.31
C TYR A 170 -7.50 -7.41 12.74
N VAL A 171 -8.18 -6.51 13.45
CA VAL A 171 -8.54 -6.66 14.85
C VAL A 171 -9.96 -6.16 15.13
N SER A 172 -10.49 -6.48 16.29
CA SER A 172 -11.68 -5.83 16.84
C SER A 172 -11.40 -4.36 17.19
N PRO A 173 -12.41 -3.52 17.43
CA PRO A 173 -12.18 -2.16 17.94
C PRO A 173 -11.37 -2.10 19.26
N ALA A 174 -11.39 -3.20 20.05
CA ALA A 174 -10.60 -3.33 21.27
C ALA A 174 -9.15 -3.76 21.02
N GLY A 175 -8.74 -3.99 19.75
CA GLY A 175 -7.39 -4.39 19.41
C GLY A 175 -7.13 -5.91 19.49
N GLU A 176 -8.17 -6.71 19.62
CA GLU A 176 -8.06 -8.16 19.73
C GLU A 176 -8.14 -8.82 18.36
N VAL A 177 -7.29 -9.83 18.11
CA VAL A 177 -7.33 -10.64 16.89
C VAL A 177 -8.49 -11.64 17.02
N THR A 178 -9.60 -11.33 16.37
CA THR A 178 -10.80 -12.17 16.36
C THR A 178 -11.22 -12.53 14.94
N LYS A 179 -12.06 -13.54 14.78
CA LYS A 179 -12.61 -13.92 13.49
C LYS A 179 -13.52 -12.81 12.93
N GLU A 180 -14.30 -12.17 13.79
CA GLU A 180 -15.22 -11.08 13.44
C GLU A 180 -14.50 -9.81 13.02
N GLY A 181 -13.28 -9.58 13.55
CA GLY A 181 -12.41 -8.48 13.16
C GLY A 181 -11.80 -8.66 11.77
N ASN A 182 -11.83 -9.88 11.20
CA ASN A 182 -11.28 -10.21 9.90
C ASN A 182 -12.35 -10.03 8.80
N PRO A 183 -12.27 -8.98 7.96
CA PRO A 183 -13.35 -8.66 7.02
C PRO A 183 -13.35 -9.51 5.76
N ASN A 184 -12.28 -10.22 5.43
CA ASN A 184 -12.06 -10.79 4.10
C ASN A 184 -11.51 -12.23 4.11
N GLY A 185 -11.23 -12.81 5.28
CA GLY A 185 -10.74 -14.16 5.42
C GLY A 185 -9.21 -14.31 5.34
N SER A 186 -8.46 -13.21 5.39
CA SER A 186 -6.99 -13.23 5.39
C SER A 186 -6.42 -14.18 6.43
N LEU A 187 -5.47 -15.02 6.05
CA LEU A 187 -4.80 -15.93 6.97
C LEU A 187 -4.15 -15.16 8.12
N ARG A 188 -4.31 -15.67 9.35
CA ARG A 188 -3.79 -15.05 10.59
C ARG A 188 -4.19 -13.60 10.76
N ASN A 189 -5.32 -13.17 10.18
CA ASN A 189 -5.79 -11.78 10.16
C ASN A 189 -4.78 -10.79 9.57
N ILE A 190 -3.87 -11.24 8.69
CA ILE A 190 -2.85 -10.39 8.08
C ILE A 190 -3.54 -9.32 7.24
N ALA A 191 -3.28 -8.05 7.55
CA ALA A 191 -3.82 -6.87 6.90
C ALA A 191 -2.76 -6.11 6.08
N GLY A 192 -1.49 -6.33 6.39
CA GLY A 192 -0.36 -5.77 5.67
C GLY A 192 0.96 -6.41 6.09
N ILE A 193 1.88 -6.49 5.14
CA ILE A 193 3.21 -7.08 5.33
C ILE A 193 4.30 -6.17 4.77
N CYS A 194 5.56 -6.42 5.16
CA CYS A 194 6.73 -5.82 4.54
C CYS A 194 7.70 -6.89 4.00
N ASN A 195 8.64 -6.46 3.14
CA ASN A 195 9.77 -7.28 2.76
C ASN A 195 10.80 -7.38 3.91
N ARG A 196 11.80 -8.25 3.78
CA ARG A 196 12.88 -8.41 4.78
C ARG A 196 13.69 -7.13 5.02
N ALA A 197 13.90 -6.33 3.98
CA ALA A 197 14.63 -5.07 4.05
C ALA A 197 13.80 -3.92 4.65
N ARG A 198 12.50 -4.15 4.93
CA ARG A 198 11.56 -3.21 5.56
C ARG A 198 11.24 -1.95 4.78
N ASN A 199 11.68 -1.86 3.53
CA ASN A 199 11.45 -0.71 2.68
C ASN A 199 10.29 -0.88 1.69
N VAL A 200 9.78 -2.11 1.51
CA VAL A 200 8.60 -2.40 0.68
C VAL A 200 7.47 -2.87 1.59
N VAL A 201 6.33 -2.20 1.52
CA VAL A 201 5.13 -2.49 2.33
C VAL A 201 3.92 -2.63 1.44
N GLY A 202 3.10 -3.63 1.72
CA GLY A 202 1.78 -3.82 1.10
C GLY A 202 0.68 -3.87 2.17
N LEU A 203 -0.43 -3.18 1.93
CA LEU A 203 -1.61 -3.19 2.80
C LEU A 203 -2.89 -3.04 1.99
N MET A 204 -3.98 -3.65 2.47
CA MET A 204 -5.29 -3.59 1.80
C MET A 204 -6.12 -2.38 2.19
N GLN A 205 -5.79 -1.73 3.29
CA GLN A 205 -6.46 -0.53 3.79
C GLN A 205 -6.04 0.70 2.97
N HIS A 206 -6.89 1.72 2.99
CA HIS A 206 -6.70 3.01 2.31
C HIS A 206 -6.36 4.12 3.32
N PRO A 207 -5.11 4.24 3.81
CA PRO A 207 -4.74 5.31 4.74
C PRO A 207 -4.98 6.69 4.15
N GLU A 208 -4.87 6.85 2.82
CA GLU A 208 -5.13 8.11 2.12
C GLU A 208 -6.59 8.57 2.20
N ARG A 209 -7.51 7.65 2.55
CA ARG A 209 -8.94 7.95 2.76
C ARG A 209 -9.30 8.13 4.21
N ALA A 210 -8.33 8.14 5.12
CA ALA A 210 -8.49 8.33 6.56
C ALA A 210 -7.43 9.30 7.08
N CYS A 211 -7.26 10.44 6.40
CA CYS A 211 -6.28 11.47 6.76
C CYS A 211 -6.88 12.67 7.49
N GLU A 212 -8.21 12.81 7.47
CA GLU A 212 -8.93 13.95 8.01
C GLU A 212 -10.26 13.50 8.65
N SER A 213 -10.61 14.09 9.79
CA SER A 213 -11.83 13.72 10.55
C SER A 213 -13.13 13.76 9.72
N PRO A 214 -13.34 14.69 8.77
CA PRO A 214 -14.53 14.68 7.91
C PRO A 214 -14.66 13.43 7.03
N LEU A 215 -13.56 12.69 6.80
CA LEU A 215 -13.57 11.42 6.07
C LEU A 215 -14.01 10.22 6.94
N GLY A 216 -14.31 10.44 8.22
CA GLY A 216 -14.74 9.40 9.18
C GLY A 216 -13.62 8.83 10.05
N SER A 217 -12.36 9.14 9.76
CA SER A 217 -11.18 8.88 10.57
C SER A 217 -10.00 9.73 10.10
N ALA A 218 -9.07 10.03 11.01
CA ALA A 218 -7.78 10.65 10.71
C ALA A 218 -6.59 9.70 10.97
N ASP A 219 -6.86 8.45 11.32
CA ASP A 219 -5.83 7.50 11.77
C ASP A 219 -4.87 7.07 10.64
N GLY A 220 -5.30 7.15 9.38
CA GLY A 220 -4.45 6.87 8.22
C GLY A 220 -3.33 7.90 8.02
N LYS A 221 -3.51 9.10 8.56
CA LYS A 221 -2.52 10.17 8.45
C LYS A 221 -1.16 9.79 9.00
N ILE A 222 -1.13 9.05 10.12
CA ILE A 222 0.13 8.65 10.78
C ILE A 222 1.00 7.75 9.88
N VAL A 223 0.38 6.93 9.02
CA VAL A 223 1.08 6.09 8.04
C VAL A 223 1.77 6.97 6.99
N LEU A 224 1.09 7.99 6.49
CA LEU A 224 1.65 8.93 5.50
C LEU A 224 2.69 9.87 6.14
N ASP A 225 2.45 10.35 7.34
CA ASP A 225 3.42 11.17 8.10
C ASP A 225 4.70 10.37 8.40
N SER A 226 4.61 9.06 8.66
CA SER A 226 5.75 8.16 8.85
C SER A 226 6.67 8.16 7.62
N VAL A 227 6.08 8.11 6.42
CA VAL A 227 6.84 8.19 5.16
C VAL A 227 7.60 9.51 5.07
N VAL A 228 6.89 10.63 5.28
CA VAL A 228 7.49 11.97 5.22
C VAL A 228 8.62 12.09 6.23
N HIS A 229 8.41 11.64 7.47
CA HIS A 229 9.43 11.63 8.52
C HIS A 229 10.66 10.82 8.11
N SER A 230 10.46 9.61 7.57
CA SER A 230 11.57 8.75 7.10
C SER A 230 12.36 9.37 5.94
N LEU A 231 11.71 10.11 5.06
CA LEU A 231 12.36 10.77 3.94
C LEU A 231 13.21 11.96 4.40
N ILE A 232 12.70 12.75 5.36
CA ILE A 232 13.43 13.89 5.93
C ILE A 232 14.66 13.40 6.70
N ALA A 233 14.55 12.28 7.44
CA ALA A 233 15.65 11.73 8.21
C ALA A 233 16.79 11.14 7.36
N ARG A 234 16.61 10.98 6.06
CA ARG A 234 17.63 10.47 5.11
C ARG A 234 18.41 11.58 4.40
N VAL A 235 17.98 12.84 4.57
CA VAL A 235 18.65 14.05 4.04
C VAL A 235 19.59 14.64 5.08
#